data_6048b1f127819349643197f377330916
#
_entry.id   6048b1f127819349643197f377330916
#
_cell.length_a   1.000
_cell.length_b   1.000
_cell.length_c   1.000
_cell.angle_alpha   90.00
_cell.angle_beta   90.00
_cell.angle_gamma   90.00
#
_symmetry.space_group_name_H-M   'P 1'
#
loop_
_entity.id
_entity.type
_entity.pdbx_description
1 polymer ?
#
loop_
_entity_poly.entity_id
_entity_poly.type
_entity_poly.pdbx_seq_one_letter_code
_entity_poly.pdbx_strand_id
1 'polypeptide(L)'
;MMRLPWFEHRAPGSVQEAARILAGEGADAMLIAGGTDLLPNMKRRQMAPKILVSLRNIAELKKNGSVLGAGTTLTEIVRKTELPLGLRQAAHQVATVHLRNMGTLGGILCLDSRCNY
;
A
#
# COMPACT_ATOMS: atom_id res chain seq x y z
N MET A 1 -7.65 23.73 -6.08
CA MET A 1 -7.86 22.29 -6.35
C MET A 1 -6.55 21.53 -6.09
N MET A 2 -6.61 20.50 -5.28
CA MET A 2 -5.41 19.70 -4.96
C MET A 2 -5.16 18.65 -6.06
N ARG A 3 -4.49 19.09 -7.12
CA ARG A 3 -4.10 18.25 -8.24
C ARG A 3 -2.83 17.46 -7.90
N LEU A 4 -2.75 16.20 -8.32
CA LEU A 4 -1.52 15.40 -8.21
C LEU A 4 -0.40 16.03 -9.07
N PRO A 5 0.87 15.95 -8.62
CA PRO A 5 2.00 16.23 -9.48
C PRO A 5 2.03 15.24 -10.66
N TRP A 6 2.73 15.58 -11.72
CA TRP A 6 2.99 14.65 -12.81
C TRP A 6 3.90 13.52 -12.36
N PHE A 7 3.59 12.30 -12.76
CA PHE A 7 4.40 11.12 -12.50
C PHE A 7 4.22 10.09 -13.62
N GLU A 8 5.22 9.25 -13.82
CA GLU A 8 5.13 8.05 -14.63
C GLU A 8 4.56 6.92 -13.76
N HIS A 9 3.66 6.12 -14.32
CA HIS A 9 3.10 4.94 -13.64
C HIS A 9 3.66 3.68 -14.26
N ARG A 10 4.31 2.84 -13.43
CA ARG A 10 4.79 1.51 -13.81
C ARG A 10 4.09 0.45 -12.98
N ALA A 11 3.70 -0.66 -13.61
CA ALA A 11 2.97 -1.75 -12.98
C ALA A 11 3.70 -3.09 -13.22
N PRO A 12 4.79 -3.37 -12.50
CA PRO A 12 5.54 -4.61 -12.62
C PRO A 12 4.68 -5.82 -12.25
N GLY A 13 4.99 -6.97 -12.86
CA GLY A 13 4.29 -8.23 -12.60
C GLY A 13 4.92 -9.09 -11.50
N SER A 14 6.10 -8.72 -10.99
CA SER A 14 6.82 -9.47 -9.97
C SER A 14 7.51 -8.55 -8.95
N VAL A 15 7.79 -9.10 -7.77
CA VAL A 15 8.58 -8.41 -6.73
C VAL A 15 9.98 -8.09 -7.24
N GLN A 16 10.59 -8.99 -7.99
CA GLN A 16 11.93 -8.78 -8.56
C GLN A 16 11.97 -7.60 -9.53
N GLU A 17 10.97 -7.51 -10.40
CA GLU A 17 10.86 -6.41 -11.34
C GLU A 17 10.66 -5.07 -10.62
N ALA A 18 9.78 -5.02 -9.61
CA ALA A 18 9.57 -3.85 -8.78
C ALA A 18 10.87 -3.42 -8.08
N ALA A 19 11.62 -4.38 -7.52
CA ALA A 19 12.90 -4.12 -6.86
C ALA A 19 13.95 -3.58 -7.85
N ARG A 20 14.01 -4.07 -9.08
CA ARG A 20 14.91 -3.55 -10.12
C ARG A 20 14.58 -2.10 -10.47
N ILE A 21 13.30 -1.77 -10.62
CA ILE A 21 12.87 -0.40 -10.91
C ILE A 21 13.31 0.53 -9.77
N LEU A 22 13.06 0.15 -8.51
CA LEU A 22 13.46 0.94 -7.36
C LEU A 22 14.99 1.12 -7.27
N ALA A 23 15.75 0.06 -7.55
CA ALA A 23 17.21 0.11 -7.52
C ALA A 23 17.76 1.02 -8.63
N GLY A 24 17.15 1.01 -9.81
CA GLY A 24 17.58 1.82 -10.95
C GLY A 24 17.19 3.28 -10.86
N GLU A 25 16.00 3.59 -10.37
CA GLU A 25 15.44 4.94 -10.33
C GLU A 25 15.71 5.66 -8.99
N GLY A 26 16.07 4.93 -7.95
CA GLY A 26 16.43 5.49 -6.64
C GLY A 26 15.33 6.35 -6.02
N ALA A 27 15.69 7.55 -5.59
CA ALA A 27 14.78 8.47 -4.90
C ALA A 27 13.64 9.02 -5.77
N ASP A 28 13.73 8.87 -7.10
CA ASP A 28 12.68 9.31 -8.02
C ASP A 28 11.47 8.37 -8.06
N ALA A 29 11.62 7.13 -7.58
CA ALA A 29 10.57 6.13 -7.57
C ALA A 29 10.01 5.86 -6.18
N MET A 30 8.70 5.70 -6.07
CA MET A 30 8.01 5.25 -4.86
C MET A 30 7.02 4.14 -5.16
N LEU A 31 6.89 3.21 -4.22
CA LEU A 31 5.88 2.14 -4.27
C LEU A 31 4.49 2.70 -3.98
N ILE A 32 3.50 2.22 -4.73
CA ILE A 32 2.10 2.45 -4.45
C ILE A 32 1.36 1.12 -4.35
N ALA A 33 0.77 0.86 -3.19
CA ALA A 33 -0.15 -0.25 -2.96
C ALA A 33 -1.60 0.24 -3.09
N GLY A 34 -2.29 0.51 -1.99
CA GLY A 34 -3.64 1.08 -2.00
C GLY A 34 -3.69 2.60 -2.26
N GLY A 35 -2.59 3.29 -2.09
CA GLY A 35 -2.48 4.73 -2.32
C GLY A 35 -3.19 5.61 -1.27
N THR A 36 -3.78 5.03 -0.24
CA THR A 36 -4.60 5.74 0.74
C THR A 36 -3.82 6.74 1.61
N ASP A 37 -2.50 6.58 1.72
CA ASP A 37 -1.61 7.54 2.35
C ASP A 37 -0.80 8.36 1.33
N LEU A 38 -0.22 7.69 0.35
CA LEU A 38 0.68 8.32 -0.62
C LEU A 38 -0.02 9.40 -1.46
N LEU A 39 -1.21 9.10 -2.02
CA LEU A 39 -1.90 10.05 -2.89
C LEU A 39 -2.33 11.34 -2.17
N PRO A 40 -2.89 11.30 -0.94
CA PRO A 40 -3.12 12.52 -0.17
C PRO A 40 -1.86 13.34 0.10
N ASN A 41 -0.73 12.70 0.40
CA ASN A 41 0.55 13.38 0.63
C ASN A 41 1.09 14.00 -0.66
N MET A 42 0.94 13.35 -1.79
CA MET A 42 1.28 13.92 -3.10
C MET A 42 0.40 15.13 -3.44
N LYS A 43 -0.89 15.09 -3.14
CA LYS A 43 -1.79 16.25 -3.32
C LYS A 43 -1.35 17.45 -2.49
N ARG A 44 -0.84 17.22 -1.29
CA ARG A 44 -0.30 18.28 -0.40
C ARG A 44 1.14 18.69 -0.75
N ARG A 45 1.75 18.08 -1.76
CA ARG A 45 3.16 18.32 -2.15
C ARG A 45 4.19 17.95 -1.07
N GLN A 46 3.81 17.09 -0.14
CA GLN A 46 4.74 16.52 0.86
C GLN A 46 5.64 15.46 0.23
N MET A 47 5.15 14.81 -0.82
CA MET A 47 5.89 13.86 -1.64
C MET A 47 5.59 14.15 -3.11
N ALA A 48 6.61 14.10 -3.95
CA ALA A 48 6.47 14.33 -5.39
C ALA A 48 7.39 13.40 -6.19
N PRO A 49 7.20 12.05 -6.07
CA PRO A 49 7.98 11.10 -6.85
C PRO A 49 7.71 11.30 -8.34
N LYS A 50 8.72 11.06 -9.16
CA LYS A 50 8.58 11.10 -10.62
C LYS A 50 7.97 9.81 -11.17
N ILE A 51 8.14 8.70 -10.44
CA ILE A 51 7.69 7.37 -10.84
C ILE A 51 6.92 6.73 -9.69
N LEU A 52 5.71 6.24 -9.98
CA LEU A 52 4.94 5.38 -9.09
C LEU A 52 5.02 3.93 -9.57
N VAL A 53 5.53 3.06 -8.72
CA VAL A 53 5.65 1.62 -8.98
C VAL A 53 4.48 0.91 -8.29
N SER A 54 3.49 0.50 -9.07
CA SER A 54 2.28 -0.13 -8.56
C SER A 54 2.53 -1.59 -8.18
N LEU A 55 2.16 -1.95 -6.96
CA LEU A 55 2.23 -3.33 -6.47
C LEU A 55 0.97 -4.14 -6.79
N ARG A 56 -0.01 -3.54 -7.44
CA ARG A 56 -1.35 -4.11 -7.62
C ARG A 56 -1.36 -5.42 -8.42
N ASN A 57 -0.48 -5.54 -9.41
CA ASN A 57 -0.43 -6.70 -10.31
C ASN A 57 0.51 -7.81 -9.84
N ILE A 58 1.15 -7.65 -8.68
CA ILE A 58 2.09 -8.63 -8.14
C ILE A 58 1.32 -9.70 -7.36
N ALA A 59 1.07 -10.85 -7.98
CA ALA A 59 0.31 -11.95 -7.37
C ALA A 59 0.97 -12.49 -6.09
N GLU A 60 2.30 -12.49 -6.02
CA GLU A 60 3.06 -12.94 -4.85
C GLU A 60 2.69 -12.19 -3.56
N LEU A 61 2.33 -10.92 -3.68
CA LEU A 61 1.94 -10.07 -2.55
C LEU A 61 0.50 -10.32 -2.07
N LYS A 62 -0.26 -11.14 -2.78
CA LYS A 62 -1.66 -11.48 -2.45
C LYS A 62 -1.82 -12.90 -1.92
N LYS A 63 -0.75 -13.57 -1.56
CA LYS A 63 -0.78 -14.92 -1.00
C LYS A 63 -1.61 -14.95 0.29
N ASN A 64 -2.46 -15.96 0.39
CA ASN A 64 -3.35 -16.20 1.51
C ASN A 64 -3.15 -17.64 2.00
N GLY A 65 -2.99 -17.82 3.29
CA GLY A 65 -2.77 -19.13 3.92
C GLY A 65 -2.13 -18.93 5.28
N SER A 66 -1.13 -19.75 5.61
CA SER A 66 -0.31 -19.58 6.82
C SER A 66 0.54 -18.30 6.81
N VAL A 67 0.73 -17.72 5.63
CA VAL A 67 1.44 -16.45 5.42
C VAL A 67 0.48 -15.46 4.77
N LEU A 68 0.30 -14.29 5.37
CA LEU A 68 -0.45 -13.18 4.79
C LEU A 68 0.46 -12.38 3.83
N GLY A 69 0.01 -12.23 2.60
CA GLY A 69 0.69 -11.37 1.63
C GLY A 69 0.56 -9.89 2.00
N ALA A 70 1.60 -9.13 1.75
CA ALA A 70 1.64 -7.70 2.02
C ALA A 70 0.57 -6.90 1.24
N GLY A 71 0.11 -7.40 0.10
CA GLY A 71 -0.97 -6.82 -0.70
C GLY A 71 -2.38 -7.16 -0.24
N THR A 72 -2.55 -7.96 0.83
CA THR A 72 -3.87 -8.26 1.41
C THR A 72 -4.47 -6.97 1.96
N THR A 73 -5.71 -6.67 1.59
CA THR A 73 -6.41 -5.48 2.08
C THR A 73 -6.87 -5.65 3.53
N LEU A 74 -7.05 -4.55 4.23
CA LEU A 74 -7.56 -4.58 5.60
C LEU A 74 -8.98 -5.18 5.66
N THR A 75 -9.81 -4.94 4.65
CA THR A 75 -11.13 -5.55 4.53
C THR A 75 -11.06 -7.07 4.41
N GLU A 76 -10.10 -7.59 3.62
CA GLU A 76 -9.88 -9.04 3.52
C GLU A 76 -9.45 -9.63 4.86
N ILE A 77 -8.58 -8.95 5.61
CA ILE A 77 -8.17 -9.39 6.97
C ILE A 77 -9.37 -9.44 7.91
N VAL A 78 -10.21 -8.42 7.93
CA VAL A 78 -11.41 -8.39 8.78
C VAL A 78 -12.35 -9.57 8.50
N ARG A 79 -12.49 -9.95 7.23
CA ARG A 79 -13.41 -11.03 6.80
C ARG A 79 -12.87 -12.45 7.01
N LYS A 80 -11.56 -12.61 7.19
CA LYS A 80 -10.93 -13.94 7.37
C LYS A 80 -11.11 -14.46 8.79
N THR A 81 -12.08 -15.34 8.98
CA THR A 81 -12.42 -15.90 10.30
C THR A 81 -11.33 -16.80 10.89
N GLU A 82 -10.46 -17.37 10.05
CA GLU A 82 -9.31 -18.18 10.44
C GLU A 82 -8.16 -17.39 11.07
N LEU A 83 -8.15 -16.06 10.89
CA LEU A 83 -7.13 -15.20 11.47
C LEU A 83 -7.42 -14.90 12.94
N PRO A 84 -6.37 -14.63 13.75
CA PRO A 84 -6.54 -14.25 15.14
C PRO A 84 -7.52 -13.07 15.30
N LEU A 85 -8.41 -13.17 16.28
CA LEU A 85 -9.44 -12.16 16.53
C LEU A 85 -8.84 -10.76 16.75
N GLY A 86 -7.74 -10.67 17.51
CA GLY A 86 -7.06 -9.39 17.77
C GLY A 86 -6.58 -8.70 16.50
N LEU A 87 -6.03 -9.45 15.53
CA LEU A 87 -5.61 -8.91 14.24
C LEU A 87 -6.81 -8.38 13.44
N ARG A 88 -7.90 -9.14 13.41
CA ARG A 88 -9.14 -8.74 12.71
C ARG A 88 -9.76 -7.50 13.34
N GLN A 89 -9.80 -7.42 14.66
CA GLN A 89 -10.28 -6.24 15.39
C GLN A 89 -9.40 -5.02 15.13
N ALA A 90 -8.09 -5.17 15.19
CA ALA A 90 -7.15 -4.09 14.88
C ALA A 90 -7.35 -3.57 13.45
N ALA A 91 -7.45 -4.46 12.47
CA ALA A 91 -7.72 -4.08 11.08
C ALA A 91 -9.06 -3.35 10.93
N HIS A 92 -10.09 -3.77 11.67
CA HIS A 92 -11.43 -3.13 11.66
C HIS A 92 -11.40 -1.69 12.20
N GLN A 93 -10.50 -1.39 13.12
CA GLN A 93 -10.36 -0.04 13.72
C GLN A 93 -9.61 0.96 12.83
N VAL A 94 -8.97 0.49 11.77
CA VAL A 94 -8.22 1.38 10.87
C VAL A 94 -9.18 2.15 9.97
N ALA A 95 -9.14 3.49 10.05
CA ALA A 95 -9.81 4.42 9.15
C ALA A 95 -11.32 4.11 8.89
N THR A 96 -11.75 4.25 7.65
CA THR A 96 -13.12 3.99 7.20
C THR A 96 -13.20 2.74 6.33
N VAL A 97 -14.42 2.25 6.09
CA VAL A 97 -14.66 1.08 5.21
C VAL A 97 -14.03 1.27 3.84
N HIS A 98 -14.19 2.45 3.23
CA HIS A 98 -13.64 2.74 1.90
C HIS A 98 -12.11 2.69 1.89
N LEU A 99 -11.48 3.23 2.92
CA LEU A 99 -10.02 3.19 3.05
C LEU A 99 -9.52 1.77 3.30
N ARG A 100 -10.22 0.97 4.12
CA ARG A 100 -9.88 -0.44 4.36
C ARG A 100 -10.00 -1.32 3.11
N ASN A 101 -10.89 -0.98 2.19
CA ASN A 101 -11.02 -1.69 0.91
C ASN A 101 -9.80 -1.52 -0.01
N MET A 102 -9.05 -0.46 0.18
CA MET A 102 -7.86 -0.13 -0.63
C MET A 102 -6.56 -0.28 0.14
N GLY A 103 -6.54 0.07 1.43
CA GLY A 103 -5.36 -0.03 2.28
C GLY A 103 -4.91 -1.48 2.46
N THR A 104 -3.61 -1.72 2.38
CA THR A 104 -3.02 -3.06 2.45
C THR A 104 -2.23 -3.27 3.73
N LEU A 105 -2.05 -4.54 4.11
CA LEU A 105 -1.24 -4.92 5.27
C LEU A 105 0.17 -4.35 5.19
N GLY A 106 0.85 -4.53 4.05
CA GLY A 106 2.19 -4.01 3.85
C GLY A 106 2.25 -2.48 3.92
N GLY A 107 1.26 -1.81 3.33
CA GLY A 107 1.15 -0.35 3.40
C GLY A 107 1.01 0.17 4.83
N ILE A 108 0.21 -0.49 5.66
CA ILE A 108 0.05 -0.11 7.09
C ILE A 108 1.33 -0.37 7.89
N LEU A 109 1.99 -1.52 7.68
CA LEU A 109 3.23 -1.85 8.40
C LEU A 109 4.40 -0.92 8.02
N CYS A 110 4.41 -0.42 6.79
CA CYS A 110 5.44 0.52 6.29
C CYS A 110 5.02 2.00 6.42
N LEU A 111 3.89 2.28 7.06
CA LEU A 111 3.39 3.63 7.20
C LEU A 111 4.29 4.46 8.14
N ASP A 112 4.73 5.62 7.66
CA ASP A 112 5.33 6.64 8.51
C ASP A 112 4.21 7.34 9.29
N SER A 113 3.94 6.83 10.49
CA SER A 113 2.82 7.27 11.30
C SER A 113 3.03 8.71 11.79
N ARG A 114 2.01 9.54 11.57
CA ARG A 114 1.97 10.93 12.02
C ARG A 114 0.95 11.15 13.15
N CYS A 115 0.47 10.06 13.72
CA CYS A 115 -0.49 10.10 14.83
C CYS A 115 0.23 10.44 16.14
N ASN A 116 -0.37 11.32 16.95
CA ASN A 116 0.17 11.72 18.25
C ASN A 116 -0.30 10.81 19.40
N TYR A 117 -1.07 9.77 19.11
CA TYR A 117 -1.62 8.84 20.09
C TYR A 117 -0.89 7.50 20.08
#